data_0833416e1b08c1c8942b4ca54183907d
#
_entry.id   0833416e1b08c1c8942b4ca54183907d
#
_cell.length_a   1.000
_cell.length_b   1.000
_cell.length_c   1.000
_cell.angle_alpha   90.00
_cell.angle_beta   90.00
_cell.angle_gamma   90.00
#
_symmetry.space_group_name_H-M   'P 1'
#
loop_
_entity.id
_entity.type
_entity.pdbx_description
1 polymer ?
#
loop_
_entity_poly.entity_id
_entity_poly.type
_entity_poly.pdbx_seq_one_letter_code
_entity_poly.pdbx_strand_id
1 'polypeptide(L)'
;MSAVVGRKRGFDRDDVLDRTALAFWRDGYQATSVADLTAATGVNPPSLYAAFGDKHALFTEAVRRYQQTYGAFTARALEEEPTARQAVERVLTEAAVEYTTPGRPKGCLVLTAPELHALREQARGAFEAKIRHDVETGALPAGTDAHRLALFVATVVRGMSSLARDGATRADLHDVARTALAVWPAPVP
;
A
#
# COMPACT_ATOMS: atom_id res chain seq x y z
N MET A 1 43.68 12.85 -15.55
CA MET A 1 42.21 12.61 -15.50
C MET A 1 41.90 12.14 -14.08
N SER A 2 41.46 13.08 -13.22
CA SER A 2 41.15 12.78 -11.81
C SER A 2 39.74 12.27 -11.72
N ALA A 3 39.57 11.01 -11.28
CA ALA A 3 38.29 10.46 -10.93
C ALA A 3 37.76 11.19 -9.70
N VAL A 4 36.60 11.84 -9.82
CA VAL A 4 35.85 12.39 -8.69
C VAL A 4 35.33 11.20 -7.89
N VAL A 5 36.02 10.87 -6.81
CA VAL A 5 35.55 9.91 -5.81
C VAL A 5 34.31 10.54 -5.14
N GLY A 6 33.13 10.04 -5.51
CA GLY A 6 31.88 10.45 -4.89
C GLY A 6 31.97 10.22 -3.37
N ARG A 7 31.80 11.28 -2.61
CA ARG A 7 31.81 11.29 -1.13
C ARG A 7 30.80 10.24 -0.65
N LYS A 8 31.27 9.15 -0.05
CA LYS A 8 30.47 8.07 0.53
C LYS A 8 29.41 8.71 1.45
N ARG A 9 28.11 8.57 1.14
CA ARG A 9 27.03 9.07 1.99
C ARG A 9 27.17 8.40 3.35
N GLY A 10 27.11 9.17 4.43
CA GLY A 10 27.33 8.65 5.79
C GLY A 10 26.19 7.79 6.35
N PHE A 11 25.20 7.42 5.53
CA PHE A 11 24.05 6.58 5.92
C PHE A 11 23.55 5.75 4.72
N ASP A 12 22.86 4.65 5.04
CA ASP A 12 22.14 3.82 4.05
C ASP A 12 20.84 4.53 3.64
N ARG A 13 20.69 4.79 2.34
CA ARG A 13 19.53 5.50 1.78
C ARG A 13 18.23 4.70 1.97
N ASP A 14 18.29 3.37 1.78
CA ASP A 14 17.13 2.50 1.89
C ASP A 14 16.66 2.37 3.34
N ASP A 15 17.58 2.25 4.31
CA ASP A 15 17.24 2.27 5.73
C ASP A 15 16.58 3.59 6.15
N VAL A 16 17.08 4.72 5.68
CA VAL A 16 16.46 6.03 5.92
C VAL A 16 15.05 6.09 5.34
N LEU A 17 14.84 5.60 4.12
CA LEU A 17 13.52 5.58 3.49
C LEU A 17 12.54 4.64 4.22
N ASP A 18 13.00 3.47 4.67
CA ASP A 18 12.19 2.54 5.45
C ASP A 18 11.74 3.16 6.78
N ARG A 19 12.65 3.77 7.53
CA ARG A 19 12.33 4.47 8.79
C ARG A 19 11.43 5.68 8.57
N THR A 20 11.66 6.42 7.51
CA THR A 20 10.82 7.56 7.11
C THR A 20 9.40 7.10 6.75
N ALA A 21 9.27 6.01 5.99
CA ALA A 21 7.97 5.44 5.65
C ALA A 21 7.20 5.01 6.91
N LEU A 22 7.86 4.38 7.87
CA LEU A 22 7.25 3.99 9.15
C LEU A 22 6.80 5.20 9.98
N ALA A 23 7.58 6.29 10.00
CA ALA A 23 7.20 7.53 10.69
C ALA A 23 5.95 8.15 10.06
N PHE A 24 5.94 8.33 8.75
CA PHE A 24 4.75 8.86 8.04
C PHE A 24 3.54 7.93 8.13
N TRP A 25 3.75 6.63 8.16
CA TRP A 25 2.65 5.66 8.32
C TRP A 25 2.00 5.75 9.69
N ARG A 26 2.79 5.93 10.74
CA ARG A 26 2.32 6.05 12.12
C ARG A 26 1.58 7.36 12.37
N ASP A 27 2.20 8.49 11.98
CA ASP A 27 1.81 9.83 12.41
C ASP A 27 1.11 10.64 11.30
N GLY A 28 1.25 10.23 10.04
CA GLY A 28 0.77 10.98 8.86
C GLY A 28 1.75 12.06 8.40
N TYR A 29 1.59 12.50 7.14
CA TYR A 29 2.50 13.47 6.52
C TYR A 29 2.50 14.82 7.23
N GLN A 30 1.32 15.36 7.56
CA GLN A 30 1.19 16.71 8.12
C GLN A 30 1.78 16.77 9.55
N ALA A 31 1.46 15.79 10.39
CA ALA A 31 1.87 15.77 11.79
C ALA A 31 3.36 15.43 11.98
N THR A 32 3.97 14.71 11.06
CA THR A 32 5.41 14.36 11.16
C THR A 32 6.28 15.57 10.91
N SER A 33 7.01 16.03 11.92
CA SER A 33 7.96 17.13 11.81
C SER A 33 9.34 16.68 11.31
N VAL A 34 10.20 17.63 10.94
CA VAL A 34 11.62 17.36 10.60
C VAL A 34 12.37 16.79 11.79
N ALA A 35 12.04 17.22 13.01
CA ALA A 35 12.62 16.69 14.23
C ALA A 35 12.27 15.20 14.42
N ASP A 36 11.02 14.82 14.13
CA ASP A 36 10.58 13.42 14.19
C ASP A 36 11.31 12.55 13.16
N LEU A 37 11.49 13.07 11.94
CA LEU A 37 12.25 12.38 10.89
C LEU A 37 13.72 12.22 11.28
N THR A 38 14.33 13.23 11.89
CA THR A 38 15.69 13.16 12.42
C THR A 38 15.78 12.10 13.53
N ALA A 39 14.83 12.09 14.46
CA ALA A 39 14.80 11.11 15.54
C ALA A 39 14.61 9.68 14.99
N ALA A 40 13.73 9.50 14.02
CA ALA A 40 13.46 8.20 13.42
C ALA A 40 14.65 7.65 12.62
N THR A 41 15.34 8.50 11.85
CA THR A 41 16.40 8.08 10.92
C THR A 41 17.79 8.15 11.51
N GLY A 42 18.01 8.95 12.55
CA GLY A 42 19.33 9.28 13.09
C GLY A 42 20.16 10.20 12.19
N VAL A 43 19.56 10.77 11.12
CA VAL A 43 20.24 11.65 10.15
C VAL A 43 19.84 13.09 10.42
N ASN A 44 20.82 14.00 10.52
CA ASN A 44 20.54 15.40 10.77
C ASN A 44 19.83 16.07 9.56
N PRO A 45 19.04 17.16 9.79
CA PRO A 45 18.25 17.81 8.75
C PRO A 45 19.05 18.27 7.52
N PRO A 46 20.24 18.89 7.65
CA PRO A 46 21.02 19.27 6.48
C PRO A 46 21.39 18.08 5.59
N SER A 47 21.73 16.93 6.19
CA SER A 47 22.06 15.71 5.44
C SER A 47 20.85 15.07 4.80
N LEU A 48 19.69 15.07 5.48
CA LEU A 48 18.42 14.63 4.90
C LEU A 48 18.05 15.47 3.68
N TYR A 49 18.05 16.78 3.79
CA TYR A 49 17.68 17.64 2.69
C TYR A 49 18.71 17.67 1.55
N ALA A 50 19.99 17.53 1.86
CA ALA A 50 21.01 17.34 0.82
C ALA A 50 20.83 16.04 0.01
N ALA A 51 20.26 15.00 0.64
CA ALA A 51 20.08 13.70 0.00
C ALA A 51 18.73 13.56 -0.71
N PHE A 52 17.67 14.18 -0.20
CA PHE A 52 16.28 13.94 -0.63
C PHE A 52 15.56 15.22 -1.11
N GLY A 53 16.15 16.41 -0.92
CA GLY A 53 15.53 17.68 -1.27
C GLY A 53 14.76 18.26 -0.08
N ASP A 54 13.46 18.22 -0.13
CA ASP A 54 12.57 18.71 0.94
C ASP A 54 11.74 17.58 1.58
N LYS A 55 10.91 17.93 2.56
CA LYS A 55 10.01 16.96 3.24
C LYS A 55 9.07 16.27 2.25
N HIS A 56 8.60 16.98 1.23
CA HIS A 56 7.68 16.41 0.26
C HIS A 56 8.38 15.41 -0.68
N ALA A 57 9.58 15.72 -1.15
CA ALA A 57 10.40 14.83 -1.95
C ALA A 57 10.78 13.58 -1.16
N LEU A 58 11.19 13.74 0.10
CA LEU A 58 11.46 12.61 1.02
C LEU A 58 10.22 11.75 1.24
N PHE A 59 9.04 12.36 1.44
CA PHE A 59 7.77 11.63 1.55
C PHE A 59 7.48 10.82 0.29
N THR A 60 7.62 11.43 -0.87
CA THR A 60 7.36 10.77 -2.17
C THR A 60 8.27 9.55 -2.36
N GLU A 61 9.55 9.67 -2.02
CA GLU A 61 10.48 8.54 -2.11
C GLU A 61 10.18 7.46 -1.06
N ALA A 62 9.84 7.85 0.16
CA ALA A 62 9.44 6.92 1.22
C ALA A 62 8.16 6.14 0.88
N VAL A 63 7.18 6.81 0.24
CA VAL A 63 5.98 6.14 -0.27
C VAL A 63 6.32 5.15 -1.38
N ARG A 64 7.20 5.51 -2.32
CA ARG A 64 7.66 4.58 -3.36
C ARG A 64 8.35 3.36 -2.74
N ARG A 65 9.21 3.58 -1.73
CA ARG A 65 9.85 2.48 -0.98
C ARG A 65 8.81 1.60 -0.27
N TYR A 66 7.81 2.20 0.38
CA TYR A 66 6.69 1.49 1.00
C TYR A 66 5.95 0.59 -0.01
N GLN A 67 5.67 1.09 -1.22
CA GLN A 67 5.01 0.30 -2.26
C GLN A 67 5.86 -0.88 -2.76
N GLN A 68 7.18 -0.78 -2.69
CA GLN A 68 8.11 -1.86 -3.06
C GLN A 68 8.34 -2.89 -1.94
N THR A 69 7.98 -2.56 -0.70
CA THR A 69 8.20 -3.38 0.49
C THR A 69 6.86 -3.78 1.13
N TYR A 70 6.42 -3.05 2.12
CA TYR A 70 5.20 -3.36 2.92
C TYR A 70 3.90 -3.36 2.11
N GLY A 71 3.80 -2.50 1.10
CA GLY A 71 2.62 -2.35 0.23
C GLY A 71 2.68 -3.16 -1.07
N ALA A 72 3.74 -3.93 -1.29
CA ALA A 72 3.98 -4.62 -2.57
C ALA A 72 2.93 -5.70 -2.89
N PHE A 73 2.28 -6.26 -1.89
CA PHE A 73 1.39 -7.42 -2.05
C PHE A 73 0.21 -7.14 -3.01
N THR A 74 -0.34 -5.94 -3.02
CA THR A 74 -1.47 -5.60 -3.92
C THR A 74 -1.04 -5.64 -5.39
N ALA A 75 0.10 -5.03 -5.72
CA ALA A 75 0.61 -5.03 -7.09
C ALA A 75 0.97 -6.45 -7.55
N ARG A 76 1.65 -7.22 -6.70
CA ARG A 76 1.99 -8.62 -6.98
C ARG A 76 0.76 -9.48 -7.22
N ALA A 77 -0.26 -9.37 -6.38
CA ALA A 77 -1.49 -10.14 -6.57
C ALA A 77 -2.19 -9.80 -7.90
N LEU A 78 -2.24 -8.52 -8.27
CA LEU A 78 -2.83 -8.09 -9.53
C LEU A 78 -2.05 -8.58 -10.76
N GLU A 79 -0.73 -8.70 -10.66
CA GLU A 79 0.15 -9.14 -11.74
C GLU A 79 0.21 -10.65 -11.87
N GLU A 80 0.35 -11.36 -10.74
CA GLU A 80 0.65 -12.80 -10.72
C GLU A 80 -0.59 -13.68 -10.76
N GLU A 81 -1.73 -13.23 -10.22
CA GLU A 81 -2.93 -14.05 -10.19
C GLU A 81 -3.66 -14.06 -11.55
N PRO A 82 -4.10 -15.24 -12.03
CA PRO A 82 -4.70 -15.37 -13.34
C PRO A 82 -6.07 -14.68 -13.45
N THR A 83 -6.87 -14.63 -12.36
CA THR A 83 -8.20 -14.01 -12.36
C THR A 83 -8.33 -12.89 -11.34
N ALA A 84 -9.29 -11.98 -11.56
CA ALA A 84 -9.61 -10.91 -10.63
C ALA A 84 -10.07 -11.45 -9.27
N ARG A 85 -10.83 -12.56 -9.24
CA ARG A 85 -11.24 -13.21 -8.00
C ARG A 85 -10.04 -13.66 -7.18
N GLN A 86 -9.08 -14.36 -7.79
CA GLN A 86 -7.88 -14.85 -7.11
C GLN A 86 -7.00 -13.67 -6.63
N ALA A 87 -6.84 -12.65 -7.46
CA ALA A 87 -6.12 -11.43 -7.08
C ALA A 87 -6.76 -10.75 -5.86
N VAL A 88 -8.08 -10.59 -5.84
CA VAL A 88 -8.80 -10.00 -4.71
C VAL A 88 -8.71 -10.88 -3.47
N GLU A 89 -8.89 -12.19 -3.59
CA GLU A 89 -8.75 -13.14 -2.48
C GLU A 89 -7.36 -13.04 -1.83
N ARG A 90 -6.32 -13.03 -2.66
CA ARG A 90 -4.93 -12.87 -2.20
C ARG A 90 -4.71 -11.52 -1.53
N VAL A 91 -5.16 -10.42 -2.14
CA VAL A 91 -5.04 -9.08 -1.56
C VAL A 91 -5.73 -8.99 -0.20
N LEU A 92 -6.96 -9.49 -0.06
CA LEU A 92 -7.68 -9.43 1.22
C LEU A 92 -7.01 -10.29 2.29
N THR A 93 -6.51 -11.47 1.91
CA THR A 93 -5.80 -12.38 2.81
C THR A 93 -4.47 -11.78 3.28
N GLU A 94 -3.65 -11.28 2.35
CA GLU A 94 -2.37 -10.64 2.69
C GLU A 94 -2.59 -9.34 3.47
N ALA A 95 -3.64 -8.55 3.16
CA ALA A 95 -4.01 -7.35 3.91
C ALA A 95 -4.32 -7.67 5.38
N ALA A 96 -5.03 -8.77 5.67
CA ALA A 96 -5.31 -9.18 7.05
C ALA A 96 -4.00 -9.45 7.84
N VAL A 97 -2.99 -10.01 7.18
CA VAL A 97 -1.66 -10.24 7.76
C VAL A 97 -0.90 -8.93 7.93
N GLU A 98 -0.71 -8.19 6.82
CA GLU A 98 0.14 -7.01 6.77
C GLU A 98 -0.37 -5.88 7.67
N TYR A 99 -1.69 -5.64 7.70
CA TYR A 99 -2.29 -4.56 8.50
C TYR A 99 -2.27 -4.82 10.01
N THR A 100 -2.09 -6.08 10.41
CA THR A 100 -2.06 -6.48 11.82
C THR A 100 -0.69 -6.94 12.32
N THR A 101 0.35 -6.90 11.46
CA THR A 101 1.69 -7.37 11.81
C THR A 101 2.26 -6.58 13.01
N PRO A 102 2.74 -7.27 14.07
CA PRO A 102 3.40 -6.62 15.19
C PRO A 102 4.68 -5.88 14.79
N GLY A 103 5.05 -4.86 15.56
CA GLY A 103 6.28 -4.09 15.34
C GLY A 103 6.21 -3.06 14.20
N ARG A 104 5.06 -2.96 13.53
CA ARG A 104 4.80 -1.95 12.48
C ARG A 104 3.52 -1.17 12.78
N PRO A 105 3.35 0.06 12.23
CA PRO A 105 2.08 0.77 12.30
C PRO A 105 0.95 -0.08 11.70
N LYS A 106 -0.23 -0.01 12.27
CA LYS A 106 -1.40 -0.78 11.82
C LYS A 106 -2.03 -0.16 10.57
N GLY A 107 -2.72 -1.00 9.78
CA GLY A 107 -3.38 -0.57 8.54
C GLY A 107 -2.39 -0.35 7.39
N CYS A 108 -2.66 0.63 6.51
CA CYS A 108 -1.89 0.90 5.30
C CYS A 108 -1.61 2.39 5.14
N LEU A 109 -0.36 2.77 4.89
CA LEU A 109 0.05 4.16 4.63
C LEU A 109 -0.75 4.78 3.48
N VAL A 110 -0.86 4.08 2.34
CA VAL A 110 -1.52 4.60 1.13
C VAL A 110 -3.02 4.84 1.37
N LEU A 111 -3.66 4.00 2.17
CA LEU A 111 -5.10 4.10 2.42
C LEU A 111 -5.46 5.18 3.45
N THR A 112 -4.53 5.53 4.33
CA THR A 112 -4.76 6.48 5.42
C THR A 112 -4.28 7.91 5.12
N ALA A 113 -3.24 8.07 4.30
CA ALA A 113 -2.69 9.40 3.97
C ALA A 113 -3.57 10.12 2.93
N PRO A 114 -4.16 11.29 3.25
CA PRO A 114 -4.97 12.06 2.29
C PRO A 114 -4.22 12.40 1.00
N GLU A 115 -2.95 12.71 1.12
CA GLU A 115 -2.05 13.10 0.02
C GLU A 115 -1.90 12.02 -1.06
N LEU A 116 -2.20 10.76 -0.73
CA LEU A 116 -2.01 9.61 -1.63
C LEU A 116 -3.30 9.19 -2.36
N HIS A 117 -4.23 10.12 -2.58
CA HIS A 117 -5.48 9.85 -3.31
C HIS A 117 -5.21 9.26 -4.71
N ALA A 118 -4.27 9.83 -5.45
CA ALA A 118 -3.95 9.37 -6.80
C ALA A 118 -3.50 7.88 -6.84
N LEU A 119 -2.73 7.43 -5.86
CA LEU A 119 -2.32 6.02 -5.76
C LEU A 119 -3.50 5.10 -5.45
N ARG A 120 -4.46 5.54 -4.65
CA ARG A 120 -5.69 4.77 -4.38
C ARG A 120 -6.55 4.62 -5.63
N GLU A 121 -6.69 5.70 -6.41
CA GLU A 121 -7.42 5.66 -7.68
C GLU A 121 -6.71 4.79 -8.72
N GLN A 122 -5.40 4.84 -8.78
CA GLN A 122 -4.60 3.95 -9.63
C GLN A 122 -4.82 2.47 -9.26
N ALA A 123 -4.76 2.12 -7.97
CA ALA A 123 -5.02 0.75 -7.51
C ALA A 123 -6.45 0.30 -7.84
N ARG A 124 -7.45 1.16 -7.59
CA ARG A 124 -8.85 0.87 -7.94
C ARG A 124 -9.01 0.63 -9.45
N GLY A 125 -8.40 1.48 -10.28
CA GLY A 125 -8.41 1.33 -11.74
C GLY A 125 -7.76 0.02 -12.21
N ALA A 126 -6.70 -0.43 -11.53
CA ALA A 126 -6.05 -1.71 -11.85
C ALA A 126 -6.97 -2.91 -11.52
N PHE A 127 -7.69 -2.88 -10.39
CA PHE A 127 -8.73 -3.88 -10.09
C PHE A 127 -9.84 -3.85 -11.14
N GLU A 128 -10.35 -2.66 -11.48
CA GLU A 128 -11.40 -2.51 -12.50
C GLU A 128 -10.96 -3.08 -13.85
N ALA A 129 -9.73 -2.80 -14.29
CA ALA A 129 -9.20 -3.32 -15.54
C ALA A 129 -9.11 -4.86 -15.54
N LYS A 130 -8.64 -5.45 -14.44
CA LYS A 130 -8.55 -6.92 -14.30
C LYS A 130 -9.94 -7.58 -14.28
N ILE A 131 -10.90 -6.99 -13.57
CA ILE A 131 -12.29 -7.47 -13.55
C ILE A 131 -12.91 -7.37 -14.95
N ARG A 132 -12.70 -6.27 -15.65
CA ARG A 132 -13.19 -6.09 -17.03
C ARG A 132 -12.61 -7.15 -17.97
N HIS A 133 -11.32 -7.43 -17.86
CA HIS A 133 -10.68 -8.50 -18.62
C HIS A 133 -11.35 -9.87 -18.36
N ASP A 134 -11.65 -10.20 -17.10
CA ASP A 134 -12.32 -11.46 -16.75
C ASP A 134 -13.77 -11.52 -17.32
N VAL A 135 -14.45 -10.39 -17.42
CA VAL A 135 -15.77 -10.33 -18.11
C VAL A 135 -15.62 -10.54 -19.61
N GLU A 136 -14.62 -9.90 -20.23
CA GLU A 136 -14.36 -10.01 -21.67
C GLU A 136 -13.94 -11.42 -22.09
N THR A 137 -13.20 -12.12 -21.24
CA THR A 137 -12.74 -13.51 -21.46
C THR A 137 -13.73 -14.58 -21.01
N GLY A 138 -14.84 -14.19 -20.40
CA GLY A 138 -15.88 -15.12 -19.92
C GLY A 138 -15.55 -15.77 -18.57
N ALA A 139 -14.51 -15.38 -17.87
CA ALA A 139 -14.22 -15.84 -16.50
C ALA A 139 -15.21 -15.28 -15.47
N LEU A 140 -15.87 -14.15 -15.79
CA LEU A 140 -16.98 -13.57 -15.05
C LEU A 140 -18.21 -13.39 -15.94
N PRO A 141 -19.44 -13.41 -15.37
CA PRO A 141 -20.66 -13.17 -16.13
C PRO A 141 -20.63 -11.85 -16.90
N ALA A 142 -21.14 -11.84 -18.15
CA ALA A 142 -21.17 -10.67 -19.02
C ALA A 142 -21.90 -9.45 -18.43
N GLY A 143 -22.83 -9.67 -17.49
CA GLY A 143 -23.54 -8.62 -16.76
C GLY A 143 -22.80 -8.05 -15.54
N THR A 144 -21.56 -8.47 -15.28
CA THR A 144 -20.77 -7.97 -14.14
C THR A 144 -20.34 -6.53 -14.38
N ASP A 145 -20.75 -5.63 -13.49
CA ASP A 145 -20.30 -4.23 -13.49
C ASP A 145 -18.92 -4.14 -12.84
N ALA A 146 -17.87 -4.06 -13.67
CA ALA A 146 -16.48 -4.03 -13.23
C ALA A 146 -16.17 -2.81 -12.37
N HIS A 147 -16.76 -1.65 -12.68
CA HIS A 147 -16.55 -0.44 -11.90
C HIS A 147 -17.14 -0.57 -10.49
N ARG A 148 -18.39 -1.05 -10.38
CA ARG A 148 -19.06 -1.26 -9.09
C ARG A 148 -18.31 -2.28 -8.24
N LEU A 149 -17.84 -3.37 -8.85
CA LEU A 149 -17.11 -4.40 -8.14
C LEU A 149 -15.73 -3.90 -7.66
N ALA A 150 -15.03 -3.09 -8.46
CA ALA A 150 -13.78 -2.45 -8.05
C ALA A 150 -13.97 -1.44 -6.92
N LEU A 151 -15.07 -0.68 -6.92
CA LEU A 151 -15.44 0.21 -5.80
C LEU A 151 -15.70 -0.59 -4.52
N PHE A 152 -16.40 -1.72 -4.62
CA PHE A 152 -16.63 -2.61 -3.48
C PHE A 152 -15.30 -3.13 -2.91
N VAL A 153 -14.39 -3.65 -3.73
CA VAL A 153 -13.07 -4.12 -3.31
C VAL A 153 -12.28 -3.00 -2.61
N ALA A 154 -12.22 -1.81 -3.22
CA ALA A 154 -11.52 -0.66 -2.64
C ALA A 154 -12.12 -0.25 -1.28
N THR A 155 -13.44 -0.34 -1.13
CA THR A 155 -14.14 -0.06 0.13
C THR A 155 -13.80 -1.08 1.20
N VAL A 156 -13.80 -2.38 0.87
CA VAL A 156 -13.46 -3.46 1.80
C VAL A 156 -12.01 -3.33 2.27
N VAL A 157 -11.05 -3.20 1.35
CA VAL A 157 -9.62 -3.06 1.69
C VAL A 157 -9.37 -1.83 2.57
N ARG A 158 -10.03 -0.71 2.28
CA ARG A 158 -9.95 0.51 3.08
C ARG A 158 -10.56 0.31 4.47
N GLY A 159 -11.71 -0.36 4.55
CA GLY A 159 -12.36 -0.71 5.82
C GLY A 159 -11.49 -1.61 6.68
N MET A 160 -10.85 -2.64 6.09
CA MET A 160 -9.89 -3.51 6.79
C MET A 160 -8.70 -2.73 7.37
N SER A 161 -8.16 -1.77 6.61
CA SER A 161 -7.08 -0.89 7.09
C SER A 161 -7.52 -0.04 8.28
N SER A 162 -8.74 0.50 8.27
CA SER A 162 -9.30 1.27 9.38
C SER A 162 -9.50 0.38 10.61
N LEU A 163 -10.18 -0.75 10.45
CA LEU A 163 -10.43 -1.71 11.54
C LEU A 163 -9.13 -2.17 12.22
N ALA A 164 -8.07 -2.44 11.45
CA ALA A 164 -6.77 -2.79 12.02
C ALA A 164 -6.20 -1.66 12.91
N ARG A 165 -6.38 -0.41 12.51
CA ARG A 165 -5.97 0.76 13.31
C ARG A 165 -6.79 0.91 14.58
N ASP A 166 -8.07 0.53 14.53
CA ASP A 166 -9.00 0.53 15.66
C ASP A 166 -8.81 -0.68 16.58
N GLY A 167 -7.87 -1.58 16.27
CA GLY A 167 -7.49 -2.70 17.14
C GLY A 167 -8.08 -4.05 16.74
N ALA A 168 -8.74 -4.16 15.58
CA ALA A 168 -9.21 -5.45 15.07
C ALA A 168 -8.05 -6.45 14.92
N THR A 169 -8.34 -7.70 15.23
CA THR A 169 -7.37 -8.80 15.13
C THR A 169 -7.22 -9.27 13.67
N ARG A 170 -6.17 -10.05 13.42
CA ARG A 170 -6.01 -10.73 12.13
C ARG A 170 -7.19 -11.65 11.82
N ALA A 171 -7.74 -12.32 12.80
CA ALA A 171 -8.91 -13.19 12.65
C ALA A 171 -10.14 -12.40 12.21
N ASP A 172 -10.40 -11.25 12.82
CA ASP A 172 -11.51 -10.37 12.42
C ASP A 172 -11.37 -9.92 10.96
N LEU A 173 -10.16 -9.56 10.53
CA LEU A 173 -9.92 -9.14 9.14
C LEU A 173 -10.06 -10.31 8.16
N HIS A 174 -9.68 -11.53 8.52
CA HIS A 174 -9.95 -12.71 7.71
C HIS A 174 -11.45 -13.00 7.59
N ASP A 175 -12.23 -12.74 8.62
CA ASP A 175 -13.69 -12.88 8.58
C ASP A 175 -14.33 -11.87 7.62
N VAL A 176 -13.85 -10.63 7.64
CA VAL A 176 -14.24 -9.60 6.65
C VAL A 176 -13.88 -10.05 5.23
N ALA A 177 -12.67 -10.56 5.03
CA ALA A 177 -12.21 -11.06 3.72
C ALA A 177 -13.11 -12.20 3.20
N ARG A 178 -13.42 -13.20 4.03
CA ARG A 178 -14.31 -14.31 3.66
C ARG A 178 -15.72 -13.82 3.29
N THR A 179 -16.26 -12.90 4.07
CA THR A 179 -17.59 -12.33 3.81
C THR A 179 -17.61 -11.56 2.49
N ALA A 180 -16.57 -10.77 2.22
CA ALA A 180 -16.44 -10.03 0.96
C ALA A 180 -16.34 -10.97 -0.25
N LEU A 181 -15.63 -12.10 -0.13
CA LEU A 181 -15.52 -13.10 -1.20
C LEU A 181 -16.81 -13.91 -1.41
N ALA A 182 -17.66 -14.04 -0.39
CA ALA A 182 -18.93 -14.75 -0.51
C ALA A 182 -19.95 -14.02 -1.41
N VAL A 183 -19.81 -12.70 -1.58
CA VAL A 183 -20.66 -11.90 -2.48
C VAL A 183 -20.03 -11.70 -3.88
N TRP A 184 -18.86 -12.30 -4.13
CA TRP A 184 -18.23 -12.24 -5.44
C TRP A 184 -19.07 -12.98 -6.48
N PRO A 185 -19.22 -12.45 -7.72
CA PRO A 185 -19.97 -13.14 -8.76
C PRO A 185 -19.46 -14.56 -8.98
N ALA A 186 -20.38 -15.52 -9.11
CA ALA A 186 -20.02 -16.90 -9.41
C ALA A 186 -19.35 -16.97 -10.80
N PRO A 187 -18.32 -17.83 -10.97
CA PRO A 187 -17.73 -18.06 -12.28
C PRO A 187 -18.79 -18.62 -13.24
N VAL A 188 -18.63 -18.33 -14.52
CA VAL A 188 -19.45 -18.96 -15.56
C VAL A 188 -19.04 -20.43 -15.67
N PRO A 189 -19.99 -21.39 -15.64
CA PRO A 189 -19.69 -22.81 -15.73
C PRO A 189 -19.07 -23.22 -17.07
#